data_7337a313c15cfc7c30685b4df4a1e746
#
_entry.id   7337a313c15cfc7c30685b4df4a1e746
#
_cell.length_a   1.000
_cell.length_b   1.000
_cell.length_c   1.000
_cell.angle_alpha   90.00
_cell.angle_beta   90.00
_cell.angle_gamma   90.00
#
_symmetry.space_group_name_H-M   'P 1'
#
loop_
_entity.id
_entity.type
_entity.pdbx_description
1 polymer ?
#
loop_
_entity_poly.entity_id
_entity_poly.type
_entity_poly.pdbx_seq_one_letter_code
_entity_poly.pdbx_strand_id
1 'polypeptide(L)'
;MTNKDNKEEYKHEDLNLLRHLQEKQDVSQRELAHKMGVSLGKMNYILNALIKKGIIKVQNFRNNKNKLAYTYYLTPMGINEKAILTVKFFKRKLNEYDTIKKEIAELEEDMKKINISEIKIHDE
;
A
#
# COMPACT_ATOMS: atom_id res chain seq x y z
N MET A 1 -2.14 11.98 -19.87
CA MET A 1 -0.86 11.29 -19.76
C MET A 1 -0.70 10.71 -18.37
N THR A 2 -0.72 9.39 -18.27
CA THR A 2 -0.51 8.73 -16.97
C THR A 2 0.96 8.85 -16.60
N ASN A 3 1.20 9.55 -15.53
CA ASN A 3 2.50 9.67 -14.92
C ASN A 3 2.93 8.30 -14.36
N LYS A 4 4.18 7.93 -14.53
CA LYS A 4 4.73 6.68 -14.00
C LYS A 4 4.56 6.59 -12.49
N ASP A 5 4.65 7.70 -11.79
CA ASP A 5 4.48 7.78 -10.34
C ASP A 5 3.04 7.46 -9.91
N ASN A 6 2.04 7.89 -10.68
CA ASN A 6 0.63 7.57 -10.40
C ASN A 6 0.34 6.08 -10.55
N LYS A 7 0.96 5.42 -11.55
CA LYS A 7 0.80 3.97 -11.73
C LYS A 7 1.40 3.18 -10.57
N GLU A 8 2.54 3.63 -10.04
CA GLU A 8 3.20 2.95 -8.93
C GLU A 8 2.47 3.14 -7.62
N GLU A 9 1.97 4.35 -7.37
CA GLU A 9 1.14 4.65 -6.20
C GLU A 9 -0.14 3.82 -6.23
N TYR A 10 -0.77 3.69 -7.39
CA TYR A 10 -1.97 2.89 -7.58
C TYR A 10 -1.75 1.43 -7.21
N LYS A 11 -0.64 0.84 -7.66
CA LYS A 11 -0.31 -0.55 -7.35
C LYS A 11 0.02 -0.76 -5.88
N HIS A 12 0.57 0.24 -5.21
CA HIS A 12 0.83 0.18 -3.78
C HIS A 12 -0.47 0.11 -2.99
N GLU A 13 -1.47 0.92 -3.37
CA GLU A 13 -2.80 0.87 -2.76
C GLU A 13 -3.47 -0.48 -3.01
N ASP A 14 -3.34 -1.01 -4.23
CA ASP A 14 -3.87 -2.34 -4.58
C ASP A 14 -3.26 -3.41 -3.67
N LEU A 15 -1.95 -3.41 -3.49
CA LEU A 15 -1.29 -4.38 -2.63
C LEU A 15 -1.77 -4.27 -1.18
N ASN A 16 -1.89 -3.04 -0.66
CA ASN A 16 -2.39 -2.82 0.70
C ASN A 16 -3.80 -3.37 0.87
N LEU A 17 -4.67 -3.12 -0.09
CA LEU A 17 -6.03 -3.65 -0.05
C LEU A 17 -6.04 -5.17 -0.03
N LEU A 18 -5.25 -5.80 -0.91
CA LEU A 18 -5.20 -7.27 -0.97
C LEU A 18 -4.67 -7.86 0.34
N ARG A 19 -3.72 -7.21 0.99
CA ARG A 19 -3.21 -7.63 2.30
C ARG A 19 -4.29 -7.55 3.37
N HIS A 20 -5.04 -6.46 3.42
CA HIS A 20 -6.15 -6.30 4.38
C HIS A 20 -7.22 -7.37 4.17
N LEU A 21 -7.57 -7.66 2.92
CA LEU A 21 -8.61 -8.65 2.62
C LEU A 21 -8.18 -10.08 2.95
N GLN A 22 -6.89 -10.40 2.91
CA GLN A 22 -6.41 -11.70 3.35
C GLN A 22 -6.50 -11.87 4.86
N GLU A 23 -6.34 -10.78 5.61
CA GLU A 23 -6.46 -10.81 7.07
C GLU A 23 -7.91 -10.90 7.52
N LYS A 24 -8.79 -10.17 6.85
CA LYS A 24 -10.21 -10.12 7.19
C LYS A 24 -11.04 -9.84 5.94
N GLN A 25 -11.90 -10.77 5.55
CA GLN A 25 -12.78 -10.65 4.39
C GLN A 25 -14.12 -9.99 4.71
N ASP A 26 -14.56 -10.11 5.95
CA ASP A 26 -15.85 -9.61 6.42
C ASP A 26 -15.71 -8.15 6.86
N VAL A 27 -15.58 -7.26 5.89
CA VAL A 27 -15.37 -5.83 6.14
C VAL A 27 -16.26 -5.00 5.22
N SER A 28 -16.69 -3.83 5.71
CA SER A 28 -17.38 -2.86 4.88
C SER A 28 -16.38 -2.03 4.08
N GLN A 29 -16.87 -1.41 2.99
CA GLN A 29 -16.04 -0.47 2.23
C GLN A 29 -15.58 0.70 3.11
N ARG A 30 -16.46 1.17 3.99
CA ARG A 30 -16.16 2.27 4.91
C ARG A 30 -15.03 1.90 5.86
N GLU A 31 -15.06 0.68 6.40
CA GLU A 31 -14.01 0.18 7.28
C GLU A 31 -12.67 0.06 6.55
N LEU A 32 -12.69 -0.47 5.31
CA LEU A 32 -11.48 -0.56 4.49
C LEU A 32 -10.92 0.82 4.16
N ALA A 33 -11.79 1.77 3.78
CA ALA A 33 -11.40 3.14 3.49
C ALA A 33 -10.72 3.78 4.70
N HIS A 34 -11.28 3.59 5.89
CA HIS A 34 -10.73 4.10 7.12
C HIS A 34 -9.34 3.51 7.41
N LYS A 35 -9.21 2.18 7.31
CA LYS A 35 -7.94 1.49 7.55
C LYS A 35 -6.83 1.92 6.59
N MET A 36 -7.20 2.20 5.35
CA MET A 36 -6.24 2.56 4.31
C MET A 36 -6.03 4.08 4.20
N GLY A 37 -6.78 4.88 4.95
CA GLY A 37 -6.64 6.32 4.92
C GLY A 37 -7.07 6.95 3.60
N VAL A 38 -8.06 6.36 2.92
CA VAL A 38 -8.59 6.88 1.65
C VAL A 38 -10.07 7.21 1.80
N SER A 39 -10.61 7.99 0.87
CA SER A 39 -12.04 8.29 0.85
C SER A 39 -12.87 7.06 0.50
N LEU A 40 -14.14 7.08 0.90
CA LEU A 40 -15.07 6.01 0.55
C LEU A 40 -15.22 5.88 -0.96
N GLY A 41 -15.28 7.00 -1.68
CA GLY A 41 -15.36 7.00 -3.15
C GLY A 41 -14.14 6.37 -3.79
N LYS A 42 -12.95 6.67 -3.30
CA LYS A 42 -11.72 6.07 -3.79
C LYS A 42 -11.70 4.57 -3.51
N MET A 43 -12.12 4.14 -2.34
CA MET A 43 -12.20 2.71 -2.00
C MET A 43 -13.16 1.99 -2.92
N ASN A 44 -14.33 2.57 -3.16
CA ASN A 44 -15.31 2.00 -4.10
C ASN A 44 -14.71 1.85 -5.48
N TYR A 45 -13.99 2.86 -5.97
CA TYR A 45 -13.34 2.84 -7.27
C TYR A 45 -12.28 1.72 -7.34
N ILE A 46 -11.43 1.61 -6.33
CA ILE A 46 -10.38 0.58 -6.30
C ILE A 46 -10.98 -0.83 -6.27
N LEU A 47 -11.97 -1.05 -5.40
CA LEU A 47 -12.64 -2.35 -5.30
C LEU A 47 -13.30 -2.75 -6.62
N ASN A 48 -14.03 -1.85 -7.24
CA ASN A 48 -14.71 -2.13 -8.51
C ASN A 48 -13.72 -2.43 -9.63
N ALA A 49 -12.60 -1.72 -9.67
CA ALA A 49 -11.56 -1.97 -10.66
C ALA A 49 -10.95 -3.38 -10.50
N LEU A 50 -10.69 -3.80 -9.27
CA LEU A 50 -10.12 -5.12 -8.99
C LEU A 50 -11.14 -6.24 -9.20
N ILE A 51 -12.40 -5.99 -8.92
CA ILE A 51 -13.48 -6.93 -9.22
C ILE A 51 -13.59 -7.14 -10.73
N LYS A 52 -13.57 -6.06 -11.51
CA LYS A 52 -13.61 -6.14 -12.97
C LYS A 52 -12.44 -6.93 -13.56
N LYS A 53 -11.28 -6.80 -12.96
CA LYS A 53 -10.08 -7.52 -13.41
C LYS A 53 -10.07 -8.99 -12.97
N GLY A 54 -11.02 -9.42 -12.16
CA GLY A 54 -11.07 -10.78 -11.65
C GLY A 54 -10.09 -11.07 -10.52
N ILE A 55 -9.56 -10.03 -9.87
CA ILE A 55 -8.61 -10.15 -8.75
C ILE A 55 -9.34 -10.35 -7.43
N ILE A 56 -10.48 -9.68 -7.28
CA ILE A 56 -11.35 -9.76 -6.11
C ILE A 56 -12.73 -10.22 -6.57
N LYS A 57 -13.38 -11.04 -5.77
CA LYS A 57 -14.82 -11.31 -5.91
C LYS A 57 -15.55 -10.85 -4.67
N VAL A 58 -16.78 -10.43 -4.84
CA VAL A 58 -17.65 -9.97 -3.74
C VAL A 58 -18.82 -10.94 -3.60
N GLN A 59 -19.16 -11.24 -2.37
CA GLN A 59 -20.31 -12.05 -2.04
C GLN A 59 -21.18 -11.29 -1.03
N ASN A 60 -22.49 -11.21 -1.30
CA ASN A 60 -23.45 -10.59 -0.41
C ASN A 60 -23.99 -11.64 0.54
N PHE A 61 -24.21 -11.26 1.79
CA PHE A 61 -24.85 -12.11 2.77
C PHE A 61 -25.64 -11.23 3.75
N ARG A 62 -26.51 -11.83 4.52
CA ARG A 62 -27.24 -11.13 5.59
C ARG A 62 -26.60 -11.50 6.92
N ASN A 63 -26.31 -10.47 7.74
CA ASN A 63 -25.78 -10.67 9.07
C ASN A 63 -26.89 -10.98 10.09
N ASN A 64 -26.53 -11.17 11.35
CA ASN A 64 -27.46 -11.50 12.43
C ASN A 64 -28.54 -10.44 12.65
N LYS A 65 -28.31 -9.20 12.22
CA LYS A 65 -29.28 -8.10 12.28
C LYS A 65 -30.12 -8.00 11.01
N ASN A 66 -30.03 -8.99 10.15
CA ASN A 66 -30.73 -9.04 8.85
C ASN A 66 -30.35 -7.87 7.92
N LYS A 67 -29.14 -7.35 8.06
CA LYS A 67 -28.61 -6.31 7.20
C LYS A 67 -27.76 -6.92 6.11
N LEU A 68 -27.84 -6.36 4.90
CA LEU A 68 -26.99 -6.75 3.79
C LEU A 68 -25.54 -6.40 4.11
N ALA A 69 -24.65 -7.38 4.00
CA ALA A 69 -23.23 -7.22 4.21
C ALA A 69 -22.46 -7.78 3.01
N TYR A 70 -21.21 -7.41 2.89
CA TYR A 70 -20.34 -7.85 1.80
C TYR A 70 -19.13 -8.56 2.35
N THR A 71 -18.75 -9.64 1.68
CA THR A 71 -17.49 -10.33 1.92
C THR A 71 -16.67 -10.23 0.65
N TYR A 72 -15.41 -9.83 0.78
CA TYR A 72 -14.49 -9.68 -0.34
C TYR A 72 -13.42 -10.76 -0.27
N TYR A 73 -13.22 -11.46 -1.37
CA TYR A 73 -12.26 -12.56 -1.46
C TYR A 73 -11.27 -12.32 -2.57
N LEU A 74 -10.02 -12.75 -2.36
CA LEU A 74 -9.08 -12.85 -3.45
C LEU A 74 -9.41 -14.09 -4.27
N THR A 75 -9.48 -13.91 -5.59
CA THR A 75 -9.56 -15.03 -6.51
C THR A 75 -8.18 -15.69 -6.62
N PRO A 76 -8.06 -16.88 -7.24
CA PRO A 76 -6.74 -17.45 -7.54
C PRO A 76 -5.83 -16.47 -8.30
N MET A 77 -6.41 -15.74 -9.27
CA MET A 77 -5.70 -14.66 -9.96
C MET A 77 -5.25 -13.56 -9.01
N GLY A 78 -6.10 -13.20 -8.04
CA GLY A 78 -5.79 -12.19 -7.03
C GLY A 78 -4.64 -12.61 -6.12
N ILE A 79 -4.60 -13.87 -5.72
CA ILE A 79 -3.50 -14.42 -4.92
C ILE A 79 -2.19 -14.32 -5.70
N ASN A 80 -2.21 -14.69 -6.97
CA ASN A 80 -1.04 -14.58 -7.84
C ASN A 80 -0.60 -13.13 -8.03
N GLU A 81 -1.54 -12.23 -8.28
CA GLU A 81 -1.25 -10.79 -8.43
C GLU A 81 -0.65 -10.21 -7.16
N LYS A 82 -1.18 -10.57 -6.00
CA LYS A 82 -0.62 -10.14 -4.72
C LYS A 82 0.84 -10.59 -4.57
N ALA A 83 1.14 -11.83 -4.95
CA ALA A 83 2.50 -12.36 -4.90
C ALA A 83 3.44 -11.57 -5.82
N ILE A 84 3.00 -11.27 -7.04
CA ILE A 84 3.79 -10.49 -8.00
C ILE A 84 4.06 -9.08 -7.46
N LEU A 85 3.04 -8.41 -6.95
CA LEU A 85 3.17 -7.07 -6.39
C LEU A 85 4.09 -7.07 -5.16
N THR A 86 3.98 -8.08 -4.32
CA THR A 86 4.84 -8.20 -3.13
C THR A 86 6.31 -8.26 -3.53
N VAL A 87 6.65 -9.09 -4.52
CA VAL A 87 8.03 -9.20 -5.01
C VAL A 87 8.52 -7.89 -5.62
N LYS A 88 7.68 -7.24 -6.43
CA LYS A 88 8.02 -5.95 -7.04
C LYS A 88 8.31 -4.88 -6.00
N PHE A 89 7.46 -4.75 -5.00
CA PHE A 89 7.63 -3.74 -3.95
C PHE A 89 8.81 -4.06 -3.05
N PHE A 90 9.05 -5.33 -2.78
CA PHE A 90 10.23 -5.74 -2.02
C PHE A 90 11.52 -5.32 -2.73
N LYS A 91 11.62 -5.60 -4.02
CA LYS A 91 12.80 -5.21 -4.81
C LYS A 91 12.99 -3.70 -4.84
N ARG A 92 11.90 -2.94 -4.97
CA ARG A 92 11.95 -1.48 -4.92
C ARG A 92 12.47 -0.98 -3.57
N LYS A 93 11.97 -1.56 -2.48
CA LYS A 93 12.38 -1.18 -1.14
C LYS A 93 13.85 -1.50 -0.89
N LEU A 94 14.35 -2.60 -1.42
CA LEU A 94 15.78 -2.92 -1.35
C LEU A 94 16.63 -1.87 -2.07
N ASN A 95 16.19 -1.42 -3.25
CA ASN A 95 16.90 -0.38 -4.00
C ASN A 95 16.89 0.95 -3.24
N GLU A 96 15.76 1.32 -2.66
CA GLU A 96 15.64 2.52 -1.82
C GLU A 96 16.57 2.44 -0.62
N TYR A 97 16.62 1.28 0.03
CA TYR A 97 17.49 1.04 1.18
C TYR A 97 18.97 1.21 0.80
N ASP A 98 19.38 0.62 -0.33
CA ASP A 98 20.77 0.73 -0.79
C ASP A 98 21.13 2.17 -1.11
N THR A 99 20.23 2.92 -1.73
CA THR A 99 20.41 4.35 -2.01
C THR A 99 20.57 5.15 -0.73
N ILE A 100 19.71 4.92 0.25
CA ILE A 100 19.75 5.60 1.55
C ILE A 100 21.06 5.28 2.28
N LYS A 101 21.50 4.04 2.24
CA LYS A 101 22.80 3.64 2.85
C LYS A 101 23.97 4.42 2.26
N LYS A 102 23.97 4.58 0.93
CA LYS A 102 25.01 5.36 0.25
C LYS A 102 24.97 6.84 0.65
N GLU A 103 23.76 7.41 0.69
CA GLU A 103 23.57 8.80 1.10
C GLU A 103 24.05 9.04 2.54
N ILE A 104 23.74 8.12 3.44
CA ILE A 104 24.17 8.19 4.83
C ILE A 104 25.70 8.15 4.91
N ALA A 105 26.33 7.23 4.16
CA ALA A 105 27.80 7.12 4.15
C ALA A 105 28.46 8.40 3.64
N GLU A 106 27.89 9.02 2.60
CA GLU A 106 28.38 10.30 2.08
C GLU A 106 28.26 11.40 3.11
N LEU A 107 27.13 11.49 3.81
CA LEU A 107 26.91 12.48 4.85
C LEU A 107 27.86 12.28 6.05
N GLU A 108 28.11 11.03 6.41
CA GLU A 108 29.09 10.71 7.47
C GLU A 108 30.49 11.21 7.11
N GLU A 109 30.91 11.02 5.86
CA GLU A 109 32.18 11.53 5.39
C GLU A 109 32.24 13.06 5.42
N ASP A 110 31.14 13.70 4.99
CA ASP A 110 31.04 15.16 5.04
C ASP A 110 31.08 15.67 6.48
N MET A 111 30.41 14.98 7.41
CA MET A 111 30.44 15.34 8.83
C MET A 111 31.85 15.29 9.43
N LYS A 112 32.68 14.32 9.03
CA LYS A 112 34.05 14.21 9.50
C LYS A 112 34.91 15.41 9.11
N LYS A 113 34.54 16.11 8.02
CA LYS A 113 35.28 17.29 7.52
C LYS A 113 34.81 18.57 8.21
N ILE A 114 33.77 18.53 9.02
CA ILE A 114 33.18 19.70 9.68
C ILE A 114 33.63 19.72 11.14
N ASN A 115 34.03 20.91 11.61
CA ASN A 115 34.30 21.12 13.03
C ASN A 115 32.98 21.38 13.74
N ILE A 116 32.42 20.35 14.37
CA ILE A 116 31.11 20.39 15.01
C ILE A 116 31.02 21.45 16.12
N SER A 117 32.15 21.78 16.75
CA SER A 117 32.17 22.79 17.83
C SER A 117 31.82 24.19 17.34
N GLU A 118 31.93 24.45 16.05
CA GLU A 118 31.63 25.76 15.44
C GLU A 118 30.22 25.87 14.90
N ILE A 119 29.43 24.78 14.99
CA ILE A 119 28.10 24.72 14.39
C ILE A 119 27.04 24.81 15.48
N LYS A 120 26.06 25.70 15.27
CA LYS A 120 24.84 25.73 16.08
C LYS A 120 23.82 24.81 15.45
N ILE A 121 23.51 23.71 16.12
CA ILE A 121 22.49 22.78 15.69
C ILE A 121 21.19 23.19 16.36
N HIS A 122 20.15 23.44 15.53
CA HIS A 122 18.80 23.70 16.04
C HIS A 122 18.03 22.38 15.96
N ASP A 123 17.52 21.91 17.10
CA ASP A 123 16.62 20.79 17.16
C ASP A 123 15.25 21.22 16.62
N GLU A 124 14.75 20.49 15.64
CA GLU A 124 13.40 20.70 15.12
C GLU A 124 12.40 19.85 15.86
#